data_b6c7035b6a0d716041b1d32cdc1364c2
#
_entry.id   b6c7035b6a0d716041b1d32cdc1364c2
#
_cell.length_a   1.000
_cell.length_b   1.000
_cell.length_c   1.000
_cell.angle_alpha   90.00
_cell.angle_beta   90.00
_cell.angle_gamma   90.00
#
_symmetry.space_group_name_H-M   'P 1'
#
loop_
_entity.id
_entity.type
_entity.pdbx_description
1 polymer ?
#
loop_
_entity_poly.entity_id
_entity_poly.type
_entity_poly.pdbx_seq_one_letter_code
_entity_poly.pdbx_strand_id
1 'polypeptide(L)' 'MKPEYIATRQGSSIPVPDVKGMGLMDAVYAIENNGYKCIYEGIGHVVSQSPAAGKICTKGETIKLVLK' A
#
# COMPACT_ATOMS: atom_id res chain seq x y z
N MET A 1 9.34 23.67 -18.03
CA MET A 1 9.27 23.27 -17.50
C MET A 1 9.06 22.84 -16.96
N LYS A 2 8.75 22.64 -17.05
CA LYS A 2 8.43 22.09 -16.51
C LYS A 2 8.25 21.49 -15.84
N PRO A 3 8.06 21.51 -15.90
CA PRO A 3 7.74 20.76 -15.07
C PRO A 3 7.79 19.96 -14.61
N GLU A 4 7.64 19.95 -14.76
CA GLU A 4 7.62 19.24 -14.25
C GLU A 4 7.65 18.54 -13.65
N TYR A 5 7.57 18.75 -13.96
CA TYR A 5 7.62 18.02 -13.35
C TYR A 5 7.35 17.39 -12.78
N ILE A 6 7.01 17.37 -13.08
CA ILE A 6 6.70 16.79 -12.48
C ILE A 6 6.51 15.85 -12.36
N ALA A 7 6.24 15.72 -12.75
CA ALA A 7 5.97 14.86 -12.54
C ALA A 7 6.20 14.01 -12.28
N THR A 8 6.35 14.02 -12.40
CA THR A 8 6.61 13.29 -11.96
C THR A 8 6.93 12.79 -11.21
N ARG A 9 6.83 12.89 -11.10
CA ARG A 9 7.12 12.48 -10.15
C ARG A 9 6.56 11.84 -9.69
N GLN A 10 6.02 11.99 -9.97
CA GLN A 10 5.46 11.45 -9.53
C GLN A 10 5.18 10.34 -9.47
N GLY A 11 4.61 10.23 -10.37
CA GLY A 11 4.17 8.89 -10.37
C GLY A 11 5.03 8.05 -9.54
N SER A 12 4.93 8.21 -8.62
CA SER A 12 5.90 7.93 -7.74
C SER A 12 5.98 6.53 -7.34
N SER A 13 7.15 6.08 -7.27
CA SER A 13 7.44 4.79 -6.67
C SER A 13 7.70 5.03 -5.21
N ILE A 14 6.95 4.33 -4.37
CA ILE A 14 7.10 4.46 -2.92
C ILE A 14 7.15 3.07 -2.30
N PRO A 15 7.79 2.91 -1.13
CA PRO A 15 7.81 1.60 -0.49
C PRO A 15 6.43 1.24 0.05
N VAL A 16 6.08 -0.03 -0.06
CA VAL A 16 4.85 -0.56 0.50
C VAL A 16 4.95 -0.51 2.02
N PRO A 17 3.95 0.06 2.72
CA PRO A 17 4.00 0.12 4.17
C PRO A 17 3.87 -1.27 4.80
N ASP A 18 4.44 -1.43 5.98
CA ASP A 18 4.33 -2.66 6.74
C ASP A 18 3.08 -2.60 7.58
N VAL A 19 2.09 -3.40 7.22
CA VAL A 19 0.82 -3.42 7.93
C VAL A 19 0.57 -4.74 8.65
N LYS A 20 1.56 -5.64 8.69
CA LYS A 20 1.41 -6.90 9.40
C LYS A 20 1.13 -6.65 10.88
N GLY A 21 0.18 -7.38 11.43
CA GLY A 21 -0.22 -7.22 12.82
C GLY A 21 -1.28 -6.17 13.05
N MET A 22 -1.58 -5.35 12.07
CA MET A 22 -2.61 -4.33 12.22
C MET A 22 -3.99 -4.91 12.02
N GLY A 23 -4.97 -4.31 12.68
CA GLY A 23 -6.37 -4.61 12.38
C GLY A 23 -6.72 -4.08 10.99
N LEU A 24 -7.83 -4.56 10.44
CA LEU A 24 -8.20 -4.25 9.06
C LEU A 24 -8.30 -2.74 8.80
N MET A 25 -8.98 -2.02 9.66
CA MET A 25 -9.19 -0.59 9.42
C MET A 25 -7.87 0.18 9.41
N ASP A 26 -6.99 -0.13 10.34
CA ASP A 26 -5.69 0.54 10.38
C ASP A 26 -4.86 0.21 9.15
N ALA A 27 -4.90 -1.06 8.74
CA ALA A 27 -4.16 -1.51 7.57
C ALA A 27 -4.67 -0.85 6.30
N VAL A 28 -5.98 -0.81 6.11
CA VAL A 28 -6.58 -0.17 4.94
C VAL A 28 -6.21 1.31 4.90
N TYR A 29 -6.30 1.97 6.04
CA TYR A 29 -5.95 3.39 6.10
C TYR A 29 -4.49 3.62 5.69
N ALA A 30 -3.58 2.80 6.22
CA ALA A 30 -2.17 2.96 5.90
C ALA A 30 -1.90 2.74 4.40
N ILE A 31 -2.53 1.71 3.83
CA ILE A 31 -2.37 1.40 2.41
C ILE A 31 -2.92 2.53 1.54
N GLU A 32 -4.14 2.96 1.81
CA GLU A 32 -4.78 3.98 0.98
C GLU A 32 -4.14 5.34 1.15
N ASN A 33 -3.68 5.64 2.36
CA ASN A 33 -3.03 6.91 2.61
C ASN A 33 -1.71 7.05 1.86
N ASN A 34 -1.14 5.94 1.43
CA ASN A 34 0.07 5.94 0.62
C ASN A 34 -0.23 5.90 -0.88
N GLY A 35 -1.49 5.96 -1.25
CA GLY A 35 -1.86 6.03 -2.65
C GLY A 35 -2.09 4.69 -3.32
N TYR A 36 -2.10 3.61 -2.56
CA TYR A 36 -2.36 2.29 -3.10
C TYR A 36 -3.83 1.93 -2.95
N LYS A 37 -4.27 0.95 -3.73
CA LYS A 37 -5.57 0.32 -3.54
C LYS A 37 -5.38 -0.87 -2.61
N CYS A 38 -6.45 -1.23 -1.90
CA CYS A 38 -6.37 -2.31 -0.93
C CYS A 38 -7.50 -3.31 -1.17
N ILE A 39 -7.14 -4.59 -1.23
CA ILE A 39 -8.11 -5.67 -1.17
C ILE A 39 -7.70 -6.59 -0.03
N TYR A 40 -8.66 -7.32 0.51
CA TYR A 40 -8.36 -8.15 1.67
C TYR A 40 -9.26 -9.38 1.69
N GLU A 41 -8.82 -10.38 2.43
CA GLU A 41 -9.63 -11.55 2.73
C GLU A 41 -9.33 -11.99 4.15
N GLY A 42 -10.35 -12.57 4.79
CA GLY A 42 -10.24 -13.01 6.16
C GLY A 42 -10.68 -11.94 7.13
N ILE A 43 -10.60 -12.24 8.42
CA ILE A 43 -10.95 -11.32 9.49
C ILE A 43 -9.89 -11.44 10.58
N GLY A 44 -9.77 -10.37 11.37
CA GLY A 44 -8.81 -10.33 12.47
C GLY A 44 -7.69 -9.36 12.16
N HIS A 45 -6.46 -9.84 12.23
CA HIS A 45 -5.29 -9.00 11.99
C HIS A 45 -4.56 -9.45 10.74
N VAL A 46 -3.85 -8.53 10.12
CA VAL A 46 -3.08 -8.84 8.92
C VAL A 46 -1.96 -9.80 9.26
N VAL A 47 -1.94 -10.94 8.60
CA VAL A 47 -0.88 -11.94 8.77
C VAL A 47 0.04 -11.99 7.57
N SER A 48 -0.41 -11.52 6.41
CA SER A 48 0.48 -11.39 5.27
C SER A 48 -0.02 -10.29 4.35
N GLN A 49 0.88 -9.77 3.56
CA GLN A 49 0.57 -8.74 2.57
C GLN A 49 1.36 -9.01 1.30
N SER A 50 0.79 -8.64 0.18
CA SER A 50 1.44 -8.80 -1.11
C SER A 50 1.13 -7.57 -1.95
N PRO A 51 2.11 -6.84 -2.44
CA PRO A 51 3.57 -7.03 -2.29
C PRO A 51 4.04 -6.89 -0.84
N ALA A 52 5.24 -7.38 -0.59
CA ALA A 52 5.81 -7.35 0.73
C ALA A 52 6.14 -5.92 1.19
N ALA A 53 6.17 -5.74 2.50
CA ALA A 53 6.56 -4.46 3.09
C ALA A 53 7.94 -4.05 2.59
N GLY A 54 8.09 -2.77 2.28
CA GLY A 54 9.35 -2.23 1.81
C GLY A 54 9.60 -2.37 0.33
N LYS A 55 8.83 -3.19 -0.36
CA LYS A 55 8.97 -3.31 -1.81
C LYS A 55 8.55 -2.00 -2.47
N ILE A 56 9.31 -1.56 -3.45
CA ILE A 56 8.99 -0.32 -4.16
C ILE A 56 7.95 -0.61 -5.23
N CYS A 57 6.82 0.03 -5.11
CA CYS A 57 5.73 -0.12 -6.07
C CYS A 57 5.25 1.25 -6.51
N THR A 58 4.51 1.28 -7.61
CA THR A 58 3.96 2.52 -8.15
C THR A 58 2.61 2.79 -7.53
N LYS A 59 2.32 4.04 -7.25
CA LYS A 59 1.00 4.44 -6.74
C LYS A 59 -0.10 3.92 -7.65
N GLY A 60 -1.18 3.50 -7.05
CA GLY A 60 -2.32 2.94 -7.78
C GLY A 60 -2.30 1.43 -7.87
N GLU A 61 -1.19 0.80 -7.55
CA GLU A 61 -1.14 -0.65 -7.51
C GLU A 61 -2.00 -1.16 -6.36
N THR A 62 -2.41 -2.40 -6.47
CA THR A 62 -3.27 -3.03 -5.46
C THR A 62 -2.43 -3.85 -4.49
N ILE A 63 -2.66 -3.62 -3.22
CA ILE A 63 -2.02 -4.38 -2.15
C ILE A 63 -3.06 -5.35 -1.60
N LYS A 64 -2.72 -6.63 -1.57
CA LYS A 64 -3.61 -7.64 -1.02
C LYS A 64 -3.21 -7.99 0.40
N LEU A 65 -4.19 -8.04 1.28
CA LEU A 65 -3.99 -8.39 2.69
C LEU A 65 -4.70 -9.69 3.00
N VAL A 66 -4.07 -10.52 3.81
CA VAL A 66 -4.70 -11.71 4.36
C VAL A 66 -4.77 -11.54 5.86
N LEU A 67 -5.97 -11.72 6.40
CA LEU A 67 -6.23 -11.55 7.84
C LEU A 67 -6.65 -12.88 8.45
N LYS A 68 -6.30 -13.04 9.70
CA LYS A 68 -6.72 -14.23 10.46
C LYS A 68 -6.95 -13.89 11.92
#